data_5f3693c31f9fbdb089bc4dec3f1155d5
#
_entry.id   5f3693c31f9fbdb089bc4dec3f1155d5
#
_cell.length_a   1.000
_cell.length_b   1.000
_cell.length_c   1.000
_cell.angle_alpha   90.00
_cell.angle_beta   90.00
_cell.angle_gamma   90.00
#
_symmetry.space_group_name_H-M   'P 1'
#
loop_
_entity.id
_entity.type
_entity.pdbx_description
1 polymer ?
#
loop_
_entity_poly.entity_id
_entity_poly.type
_entity_poly.pdbx_seq_one_letter_code
_entity_poly.pdbx_strand_id
1 'polypeptide(L)'
;QYHEFYKNDSWTIAGVEQVIGKVLYEDDELRILWKAKIDRLVNRNDNRGLVSMDHKTMKQNRDSVSNNHQFMGQCLVTDQREVIIDKIGFQTSLKPDEKFIRKSQSYSADRLLEWQGFILPQWGYKWLNSFESGVWEPNFNQCESKYGFCQFYKEICSADRGMREENLRIHFKIGKKWDPQS
;
A
#
# COMPACT_ATOMS: atom_id res chain seq x y z
N GLN A 1 8.48 22.02 -13.44
CA GLN A 1 7.04 21.95 -13.77
C GLN A 1 6.18 21.61 -12.55
N TYR A 2 6.46 20.51 -11.80
CA TYR A 2 5.69 20.13 -10.62
C TYR A 2 5.66 21.24 -9.55
N HIS A 3 6.83 21.75 -9.16
CA HIS A 3 6.96 22.84 -8.18
C HIS A 3 6.25 24.11 -8.65
N GLU A 4 6.36 24.44 -9.92
CA GLU A 4 5.70 25.62 -10.50
C GLU A 4 4.19 25.47 -10.53
N PHE A 5 3.68 24.27 -10.79
CA PHE A 5 2.25 23.97 -10.80
C PHE A 5 1.60 24.16 -9.40
N TYR A 6 2.31 23.77 -8.34
CA TYR A 6 1.85 23.85 -6.96
C TYR A 6 2.49 24.98 -6.13
N LYS A 7 3.08 25.97 -6.77
CA LYS A 7 3.77 27.09 -6.07
C LYS A 7 2.90 27.90 -5.12
N ASN A 8 1.59 27.90 -5.35
CA ASN A 8 0.64 28.61 -4.53
C ASN A 8 -0.01 27.74 -3.43
N ASP A 9 0.44 26.50 -3.26
CA ASP A 9 -0.03 25.67 -2.15
C ASP A 9 0.35 26.32 -0.82
N SER A 10 -0.66 26.59 0.00
CA SER A 10 -0.47 27.10 1.37
C SER A 10 -0.08 26.03 2.38
N TRP A 11 0.17 24.80 1.92
CA TRP A 11 0.44 23.66 2.77
C TRP A 11 1.88 23.65 3.27
N THR A 12 2.06 23.27 4.53
CA THR A 12 3.38 23.07 5.11
C THR A 12 3.68 21.57 5.24
N ILE A 13 4.89 21.18 4.91
CA ILE A 13 5.36 19.78 5.07
C ILE A 13 5.71 19.59 6.54
N ALA A 14 4.99 18.69 7.22
CA ALA A 14 5.24 18.32 8.60
C ALA A 14 6.19 17.10 8.72
N GLY A 15 6.27 16.25 7.69
CA GLY A 15 7.15 15.09 7.66
C GLY A 15 7.27 14.49 6.27
N VAL A 16 8.39 13.81 6.01
CA VAL A 16 8.69 13.10 4.76
C VAL A 16 9.20 11.71 5.08
N GLU A 17 8.76 10.70 4.31
CA GLU A 17 9.23 9.31 4.44
C GLU A 17 9.11 8.74 5.87
N GLN A 18 8.07 9.12 6.60
CA GLN A 18 7.88 8.71 7.99
C GLN A 18 7.26 7.34 8.09
N VAL A 19 7.84 6.48 8.93
CA VAL A 19 7.26 5.18 9.29
C VAL A 19 6.42 5.35 10.57
N ILE A 20 5.12 5.13 10.45
CA ILE A 20 4.18 5.18 11.55
C ILE A 20 3.59 3.79 11.76
N GLY A 21 3.63 3.31 13.00
CA GLY A 21 3.06 2.02 13.38
C GLY A 21 2.02 2.16 14.48
N LYS A 22 0.93 1.39 14.36
CA LYS A 22 -0.14 1.33 15.35
C LYS A 22 -0.72 -0.07 15.43
N VAL A 23 -1.01 -0.56 16.63
CA VAL A 23 -1.79 -1.78 16.78
C VAL A 23 -3.22 -1.45 16.37
N LEU A 24 -3.68 -2.06 15.29
CA LEU A 24 -5.02 -1.83 14.74
C LEU A 24 -6.02 -2.88 15.19
N TYR A 25 -5.56 -4.05 15.61
CA TYR A 25 -6.40 -5.12 16.15
C TYR A 25 -5.63 -5.94 17.17
N GLU A 26 -6.28 -6.35 18.23
CA GLU A 26 -5.73 -7.22 19.26
C GLU A 26 -6.85 -7.99 19.95
N ASP A 27 -6.65 -9.30 20.10
CA ASP A 27 -7.43 -10.20 20.93
C ASP A 27 -6.51 -11.24 21.58
N ASP A 28 -7.07 -12.34 22.13
CA ASP A 28 -6.31 -13.36 22.86
C ASP A 28 -5.34 -14.17 21.96
N GLU A 29 -5.60 -14.24 20.65
CA GLU A 29 -4.84 -15.07 19.72
C GLU A 29 -4.04 -14.25 18.69
N LEU A 30 -4.52 -13.05 18.35
CA LEU A 30 -4.02 -12.28 17.23
C LEU A 30 -3.77 -10.82 17.59
N ARG A 31 -2.55 -10.36 17.32
CA ARG A 31 -2.19 -8.94 17.39
C ARG A 31 -1.69 -8.45 16.06
N ILE A 32 -2.37 -7.46 15.48
CA ILE A 32 -2.02 -6.87 14.19
C ILE A 32 -1.42 -5.48 14.38
N LEU A 33 -0.11 -5.38 14.16
CA LEU A 33 0.60 -4.13 14.06
C LEU A 33 0.64 -3.69 12.60
N TRP A 34 -0.08 -2.61 12.29
CA TRP A 34 0.00 -2.01 10.96
C TRP A 34 1.11 -0.95 10.94
N LYS A 35 2.02 -1.08 9.98
CA LYS A 35 3.04 -0.08 9.74
C LYS A 35 2.83 0.53 8.36
N ALA A 36 2.81 1.85 8.28
CA ALA A 36 2.73 2.59 7.04
C ALA A 36 3.95 3.50 6.90
N LYS A 37 4.60 3.44 5.75
CA LYS A 37 5.58 4.44 5.34
C LYS A 37 4.83 5.53 4.58
N ILE A 38 4.78 6.71 5.16
CA ILE A 38 4.03 7.86 4.65
C ILE A 38 4.98 8.72 3.82
N ASP A 39 4.70 8.90 2.54
CA ASP A 39 5.55 9.71 1.66
C ASP A 39 5.67 11.15 2.17
N ARG A 40 4.54 11.77 2.54
CA ARG A 40 4.50 13.09 3.18
C ARG A 40 3.36 13.20 4.19
N LEU A 41 3.63 13.90 5.27
CA LEU A 41 2.61 14.49 6.14
C LEU A 41 2.55 15.98 5.85
N VAL A 42 1.38 16.49 5.55
CA VAL A 42 1.17 17.90 5.23
C VAL A 42 0.13 18.54 6.15
N ASN A 43 0.37 19.77 6.55
CA ASN A 43 -0.62 20.61 7.22
C ASN A 43 -1.23 21.55 6.18
N ARG A 44 -2.53 21.47 5.99
CA ARG A 44 -3.26 22.26 4.98
C ARG A 44 -3.55 23.70 5.39
N ASN A 45 -3.27 24.06 6.61
CA ASN A 45 -3.57 25.39 7.17
C ASN A 45 -5.05 25.80 7.10
N ASP A 46 -5.96 24.84 6.90
CA ASP A 46 -7.40 25.04 6.79
C ASP A 46 -8.16 24.51 8.03
N ASN A 47 -7.47 24.40 9.18
CA ASN A 47 -7.95 23.88 10.46
C ASN A 47 -8.36 22.38 10.44
N ARG A 48 -8.15 21.66 9.33
CA ARG A 48 -8.38 20.21 9.23
C ARG A 48 -7.18 19.37 9.69
N GLY A 49 -6.11 20.04 10.13
CA GLY A 49 -4.93 19.40 10.71
C GLY A 49 -4.02 18.70 9.70
N LEU A 50 -3.24 17.75 10.20
CA LEU A 50 -2.33 16.96 9.39
C LEU A 50 -3.10 15.96 8.53
N VAL A 51 -2.61 15.73 7.31
CA VAL A 51 -3.13 14.71 6.40
C VAL A 51 -1.96 14.00 5.73
N SER A 52 -2.10 12.69 5.51
CA SER A 52 -1.11 11.92 4.74
C SER A 52 -1.28 12.19 3.24
N MET A 53 -0.15 12.30 2.55
CA MET A 53 -0.11 12.44 1.09
C MET A 53 0.74 11.31 0.53
N ASP A 54 0.19 10.64 -0.48
CA ASP A 54 0.81 9.52 -1.18
C ASP A 54 1.06 9.91 -2.64
N HIS A 55 2.29 9.73 -3.09
CA HIS A 55 2.69 10.04 -4.46
C HIS A 55 2.57 8.82 -5.37
N LYS A 56 1.78 8.94 -6.41
CA LYS A 56 1.58 7.88 -7.41
C LYS A 56 2.04 8.33 -8.79
N THR A 57 2.92 7.55 -9.40
CA THR A 57 3.24 7.69 -10.82
C THR A 57 2.14 7.04 -11.65
N MET A 58 1.73 7.68 -12.74
CA MET A 58 0.68 7.13 -13.59
C MET A 58 1.04 7.17 -15.07
N LYS A 59 0.66 6.12 -15.80
CA LYS A 59 0.58 6.11 -17.26
C LYS A 59 -0.79 6.58 -17.76
N GLN A 60 -1.84 6.27 -17.02
CA GLN A 60 -3.22 6.61 -17.32
C GLN A 60 -3.93 6.99 -16.04
N ASN A 61 -4.83 7.96 -16.11
CA ASN A 61 -5.66 8.37 -14.98
C ASN A 61 -6.78 7.35 -14.73
N ARG A 62 -6.42 6.16 -14.18
CA ARG A 62 -7.41 5.16 -13.74
C ARG A 62 -7.66 5.34 -12.26
N ASP A 63 -8.89 5.64 -11.92
CA ASP A 63 -9.32 5.96 -10.58
C ASP A 63 -10.07 4.80 -9.92
N SER A 64 -9.35 3.91 -9.27
CA SER A 64 -9.96 3.03 -8.26
C SER A 64 -9.16 3.11 -6.98
N VAL A 65 -9.50 4.08 -6.15
CA VAL A 65 -8.84 4.29 -4.84
C VAL A 65 -9.82 4.15 -3.67
N SER A 66 -11.13 4.08 -3.94
CA SER A 66 -12.18 4.08 -2.91
C SER A 66 -12.10 2.91 -1.92
N ASN A 67 -11.64 1.74 -2.35
CA ASN A 67 -11.47 0.56 -1.51
C ASN A 67 -9.99 0.16 -1.34
N ASN A 68 -9.11 1.15 -1.30
CA ASN A 68 -7.68 0.87 -1.16
C ASN A 68 -7.31 0.64 0.31
N HIS A 69 -6.91 -0.59 0.63
CA HIS A 69 -6.53 -1.00 1.98
C HIS A 69 -5.30 -0.26 2.52
N GLN A 70 -4.35 0.10 1.64
CA GLN A 70 -3.21 0.93 2.00
C GLN A 70 -3.68 2.26 2.59
N PHE A 71 -4.63 2.93 1.94
CA PHE A 71 -5.11 4.25 2.37
C PHE A 71 -5.98 4.16 3.63
N MET A 72 -6.80 3.12 3.78
CA MET A 72 -7.52 2.89 5.04
C MET A 72 -6.56 2.67 6.20
N GLY A 73 -5.52 1.85 6.01
CA GLY A 73 -4.47 1.67 7.00
C GLY A 73 -3.70 2.95 7.32
N GLN A 74 -3.37 3.78 6.31
CA GLN A 74 -2.75 5.09 6.53
C GLN A 74 -3.65 6.01 7.36
N CYS A 75 -4.95 6.07 7.07
CA CYS A 75 -5.90 6.86 7.85
C CYS A 75 -5.91 6.45 9.33
N LEU A 76 -5.92 5.15 9.62
CA LEU A 76 -5.97 4.64 10.99
C LEU A 76 -4.68 4.88 11.78
N VAL A 77 -3.50 4.75 11.17
CA VAL A 77 -2.23 5.02 11.87
C VAL A 77 -1.96 6.51 12.07
N THR A 78 -2.54 7.36 11.24
CA THR A 78 -2.41 8.83 11.36
C THR A 78 -3.56 9.48 12.11
N ASP A 79 -4.55 8.71 12.57
CA ASP A 79 -5.78 9.21 13.21
C ASP A 79 -6.57 10.19 12.32
N GLN A 80 -6.49 9.99 11.01
CA GLN A 80 -7.17 10.80 10.00
C GLN A 80 -8.26 10.00 9.27
N ARG A 81 -9.08 10.67 8.51
CA ARG A 81 -10.12 10.04 7.66
C ARG A 81 -9.93 10.32 6.18
N GLU A 82 -8.84 10.95 5.84
CA GLU A 82 -8.55 11.41 4.49
C GLU A 82 -7.09 11.17 4.15
N VAL A 83 -6.85 10.78 2.90
CA VAL A 83 -5.52 10.70 2.30
C VAL A 83 -5.53 11.54 1.03
N ILE A 84 -4.50 12.31 0.81
CA ILE A 84 -4.28 13.02 -0.44
C ILE A 84 -3.47 12.14 -1.36
N ILE A 85 -3.96 11.95 -2.58
CA ILE A 85 -3.29 11.19 -3.62
C ILE A 85 -2.78 12.18 -4.66
N ASP A 86 -1.46 12.29 -4.72
CA ASP A 86 -0.77 13.20 -5.62
C ASP A 86 -0.21 12.40 -6.80
N LYS A 87 -0.89 12.47 -7.96
CA LYS A 87 -0.58 11.69 -9.15
C LYS A 87 0.29 12.48 -10.10
N ILE A 88 1.39 11.86 -10.53
CA ILE A 88 2.35 12.46 -11.46
C ILE A 88 2.42 11.63 -12.74
N GLY A 89 2.02 12.21 -13.86
CA GLY A 89 2.11 11.62 -15.19
C GLY A 89 3.45 11.96 -15.87
N PHE A 90 4.13 10.94 -16.39
CA PHE A 90 5.41 11.12 -17.08
C PHE A 90 5.30 11.22 -18.61
N GLN A 91 4.10 11.10 -19.17
CA GLN A 91 3.91 11.22 -20.61
C GLN A 91 4.15 12.66 -21.07
N THR A 92 5.01 12.84 -22.07
CA THR A 92 5.36 14.16 -22.60
C THR A 92 4.19 14.85 -23.30
N SER A 93 3.24 14.07 -23.83
CA SER A 93 2.05 14.55 -24.53
C SER A 93 0.95 15.12 -23.62
N LEU A 94 1.02 14.86 -22.29
CA LEU A 94 0.03 15.36 -21.35
C LEU A 94 0.20 16.85 -21.10
N LYS A 95 -0.90 17.57 -20.95
CA LYS A 95 -0.91 18.96 -20.47
C LYS A 95 -0.58 19.01 -18.97
N PRO A 96 -0.14 20.16 -18.42
CA PRO A 96 0.21 20.24 -17.00
C PRO A 96 -0.90 19.82 -16.04
N ASP A 97 -2.15 20.16 -16.30
CA ASP A 97 -3.35 19.78 -15.56
C ASP A 97 -3.71 18.30 -15.66
N GLU A 98 -3.25 17.62 -16.70
CA GLU A 98 -3.36 16.19 -16.89
C GLU A 98 -2.18 15.42 -16.24
N LYS A 99 -1.00 16.08 -16.14
CA LYS A 99 0.21 15.51 -15.53
C LYS A 99 0.17 15.51 -14.02
N PHE A 100 -0.37 16.56 -13.43
CA PHE A 100 -0.35 16.80 -11.99
C PHE A 100 -1.78 16.80 -11.47
N ILE A 101 -2.21 15.67 -10.94
CA ILE A 101 -3.57 15.49 -10.46
C ILE A 101 -3.51 15.21 -8.96
N ARG A 102 -4.11 16.08 -8.18
CA ARG A 102 -4.24 15.89 -6.73
C ARG A 102 -5.69 15.64 -6.38
N LYS A 103 -5.94 14.54 -5.69
CA LYS A 103 -7.28 14.13 -5.26
C LYS A 103 -7.26 13.76 -3.79
N SER A 104 -8.33 14.11 -3.09
CA SER A 104 -8.60 13.61 -1.75
C SER A 104 -9.45 12.36 -1.80
N GLN A 105 -9.08 11.36 -1.01
CA GLN A 105 -9.89 10.19 -0.72
C GLN A 105 -10.27 10.19 0.75
N SER A 106 -11.54 10.34 1.05
CA SER A 106 -12.08 10.32 2.41
C SER A 106 -12.81 9.01 2.69
N TYR A 107 -12.77 8.58 3.95
CA TYR A 107 -13.48 7.41 4.46
C TYR A 107 -14.37 7.81 5.64
N SER A 108 -15.58 7.25 5.71
CA SER A 108 -16.43 7.40 6.90
C SER A 108 -15.81 6.68 8.09
N ALA A 109 -16.15 7.11 9.31
CA ALA A 109 -15.72 6.43 10.53
C ALA A 109 -16.15 4.96 10.51
N ASP A 110 -17.41 4.70 10.13
CA ASP A 110 -17.98 3.35 10.10
C ASP A 110 -17.23 2.45 9.11
N ARG A 111 -16.82 2.99 7.95
CA ARG A 111 -16.03 2.23 6.97
C ARG A 111 -14.64 1.87 7.49
N LEU A 112 -13.99 2.76 8.20
CA LEU A 112 -12.69 2.49 8.84
C LEU A 112 -12.83 1.48 9.98
N LEU A 113 -13.86 1.59 10.81
CA LEU A 113 -14.16 0.66 11.89
C LEU A 113 -14.50 -0.74 11.36
N GLU A 114 -15.33 -0.82 10.31
CA GLU A 114 -15.63 -2.09 9.62
C GLU A 114 -14.36 -2.75 9.08
N TRP A 115 -13.51 -1.98 8.42
CA TRP A 115 -12.26 -2.50 7.88
C TRP A 115 -11.32 -2.99 8.99
N GLN A 116 -11.17 -2.20 10.05
CA GLN A 116 -10.31 -2.51 11.20
C GLN A 116 -10.81 -3.69 12.01
N GLY A 117 -12.11 -3.74 12.29
CA GLY A 117 -12.69 -4.74 13.20
C GLY A 117 -13.14 -6.03 12.52
N PHE A 118 -13.28 -6.03 11.19
CA PHE A 118 -13.79 -7.18 10.46
C PHE A 118 -12.85 -7.67 9.35
N ILE A 119 -12.47 -6.80 8.43
CA ILE A 119 -11.68 -7.23 7.26
C ILE A 119 -10.24 -7.54 7.65
N LEU A 120 -9.62 -6.68 8.43
CA LEU A 120 -8.22 -6.84 8.84
C LEU A 120 -7.99 -8.10 9.70
N PRO A 121 -8.81 -8.42 10.72
CA PRO A 121 -8.68 -9.66 11.48
C PRO A 121 -8.85 -10.92 10.62
N GLN A 122 -9.79 -10.93 9.67
CA GLN A 122 -9.95 -12.08 8.77
C GLN A 122 -8.67 -12.40 8.01
N TRP A 123 -7.94 -11.38 7.54
CA TRP A 123 -6.64 -11.61 6.90
C TRP A 123 -5.59 -12.10 7.88
N GLY A 124 -5.58 -11.55 9.08
CA GLY A 124 -4.68 -11.96 10.15
C GLY A 124 -4.86 -13.43 10.50
N TYR A 125 -6.09 -13.86 10.76
CA TYR A 125 -6.41 -15.25 11.07
C TYR A 125 -6.15 -16.21 9.89
N LYS A 126 -6.48 -15.79 8.66
CA LYS A 126 -6.15 -16.58 7.49
C LYS A 126 -4.64 -16.80 7.34
N TRP A 127 -3.87 -15.77 7.60
CA TRP A 127 -2.40 -15.84 7.58
C TRP A 127 -1.87 -16.73 8.71
N LEU A 128 -2.38 -16.57 9.93
CA LEU A 128 -2.00 -17.38 11.10
C LEU A 128 -2.27 -18.86 10.87
N ASN A 129 -3.47 -19.21 10.43
CA ASN A 129 -3.85 -20.58 10.09
C ASN A 129 -2.95 -21.20 9.01
N SER A 130 -2.59 -20.42 7.98
CA SER A 130 -1.67 -20.88 6.93
C SER A 130 -0.27 -21.11 7.49
N PHE A 131 0.19 -20.26 8.39
CA PHE A 131 1.50 -20.37 9.03
C PHE A 131 1.56 -21.60 9.95
N GLU A 132 0.56 -21.84 10.78
CA GLU A 132 0.49 -22.96 11.72
C GLU A 132 0.34 -24.31 11.00
N SER A 133 -0.52 -24.36 9.99
CA SER A 133 -0.74 -25.59 9.21
C SER A 133 0.36 -25.89 8.20
N GLY A 134 1.18 -24.90 7.85
CA GLY A 134 2.14 -24.98 6.74
C GLY A 134 1.47 -25.02 5.35
N VAL A 135 0.15 -24.81 5.28
CA VAL A 135 -0.63 -24.84 4.03
C VAL A 135 -0.93 -23.41 3.58
N TRP A 136 -0.36 -23.04 2.45
CA TRP A 136 -0.56 -21.73 1.83
C TRP A 136 -1.40 -21.85 0.58
N GLU A 137 -2.49 -21.11 0.54
CA GLU A 137 -3.34 -21.03 -0.65
C GLU A 137 -2.59 -20.29 -1.78
N PRO A 138 -2.48 -20.91 -2.96
CA PRO A 138 -1.86 -20.22 -4.10
C PRO A 138 -2.75 -19.06 -4.58
N ASN A 139 -2.14 -17.90 -4.77
CA ASN A 139 -2.83 -16.75 -5.35
C ASN A 139 -2.61 -16.69 -6.87
N PHE A 140 -3.34 -17.53 -7.60
CA PHE A 140 -3.23 -17.61 -9.07
C PHE A 140 -3.54 -16.29 -9.79
N ASN A 141 -4.36 -15.41 -9.19
CA ASN A 141 -4.68 -14.11 -9.78
C ASN A 141 -3.48 -13.17 -9.90
N GLN A 142 -2.38 -13.47 -9.20
CA GLN A 142 -1.14 -12.70 -9.24
C GLN A 142 -0.06 -13.34 -10.12
N CYS A 143 -0.32 -14.52 -10.68
CA CYS A 143 0.65 -15.22 -11.52
C CYS A 143 0.88 -14.51 -12.85
N GLU A 144 -0.16 -13.85 -13.37
CA GLU A 144 -0.08 -13.03 -14.57
C GLU A 144 -0.62 -11.62 -14.26
N SER A 145 0.16 -10.61 -14.56
CA SER A 145 -0.21 -9.21 -14.35
C SER A 145 0.09 -8.38 -15.59
N LYS A 146 -0.34 -7.14 -15.60
CA LYS A 146 0.01 -6.18 -16.67
C LYS A 146 1.53 -5.93 -16.82
N TYR A 147 2.33 -6.38 -15.88
CA TYR A 147 3.79 -6.30 -15.90
C TYR A 147 4.46 -7.60 -16.34
N GLY A 148 3.67 -8.63 -16.70
CA GLY A 148 4.14 -9.96 -17.09
C GLY A 148 3.86 -11.01 -16.04
N PHE A 149 4.45 -12.19 -16.24
CA PHE A 149 4.32 -13.31 -15.32
C PHE A 149 5.11 -13.07 -14.03
N CYS A 150 4.58 -13.59 -12.92
CA CYS A 150 5.32 -13.69 -11.67
C CYS A 150 6.62 -14.47 -11.91
N GLN A 151 7.72 -13.94 -11.39
CA GLN A 151 9.05 -14.57 -11.57
C GLN A 151 9.14 -16.03 -11.07
N PHE A 152 8.29 -16.41 -10.09
CA PHE A 152 8.22 -17.76 -9.56
C PHE A 152 7.30 -18.69 -10.35
N TYR A 153 6.45 -18.14 -11.23
CA TYR A 153 5.40 -18.93 -11.90
C TYR A 153 6.00 -20.09 -12.70
N LYS A 154 6.93 -19.78 -13.60
CA LYS A 154 7.45 -20.72 -14.56
C LYS A 154 8.34 -21.79 -13.91
N GLU A 155 9.27 -21.35 -13.08
CA GLU A 155 10.33 -22.25 -12.55
C GLU A 155 9.91 -22.95 -11.25
N ILE A 156 8.97 -22.39 -10.50
CA ILE A 156 8.59 -22.91 -9.17
C ILE A 156 7.15 -23.42 -9.16
N CYS A 157 6.17 -22.54 -9.46
CA CYS A 157 4.77 -22.90 -9.25
C CYS A 157 4.26 -23.93 -10.27
N SER A 158 4.73 -23.87 -11.52
CA SER A 158 4.36 -24.82 -12.59
C SER A 158 5.27 -26.05 -12.64
N ALA A 159 6.36 -26.10 -11.87
CA ALA A 159 7.21 -27.26 -11.77
C ALA A 159 6.61 -28.36 -10.86
N ASP A 160 7.02 -29.61 -11.09
CA ASP A 160 6.70 -30.72 -10.22
C ASP A 160 7.11 -30.42 -8.77
N ARG A 161 6.25 -30.82 -7.83
CA ARG A 161 6.41 -30.47 -6.42
C ARG A 161 7.80 -30.87 -5.87
N GLY A 162 8.32 -32.01 -6.30
CA GLY A 162 9.65 -32.53 -5.89
C GLY A 162 10.83 -31.71 -6.43
N MET A 163 10.62 -30.96 -7.53
CA MET A 163 11.67 -30.13 -8.15
C MET A 163 11.73 -28.69 -7.66
N ARG A 164 10.72 -28.25 -6.92
CA ARG A 164 10.57 -26.81 -6.55
C ARG A 164 11.72 -26.29 -5.69
N GLU A 165 12.19 -27.10 -4.74
CA GLU A 165 13.28 -26.68 -3.85
C GLU A 165 14.60 -26.58 -4.62
N GLU A 166 14.88 -27.52 -5.51
CA GLU A 166 16.06 -27.52 -6.38
C GLU A 166 16.01 -26.28 -7.33
N ASN A 167 14.88 -26.06 -7.97
CA ASN A 167 14.68 -24.90 -8.84
C ASN A 167 14.85 -23.56 -8.09
N LEU A 168 14.41 -23.47 -6.83
CA LEU A 168 14.66 -22.29 -6.00
C LEU A 168 16.16 -22.05 -5.81
N ARG A 169 16.95 -23.10 -5.54
CA ARG A 169 18.41 -22.99 -5.37
C ARG A 169 19.14 -22.59 -6.65
N ILE A 170 18.68 -23.11 -7.79
CA ILE A 170 19.32 -22.87 -9.10
C ILE A 170 19.00 -21.48 -9.64
N HIS A 171 17.73 -21.09 -9.59
CA HIS A 171 17.24 -19.90 -10.30
C HIS A 171 17.12 -18.65 -9.44
N PHE A 172 17.18 -18.78 -8.10
CA PHE A 172 16.95 -17.67 -7.19
C PHE A 172 18.08 -17.52 -6.18
N LYS A 173 18.32 -16.28 -5.78
CA LYS A 173 19.25 -15.94 -4.71
C LYS A 173 18.48 -15.50 -3.47
N ILE A 174 18.92 -15.92 -2.29
CA ILE A 174 18.40 -15.39 -1.04
C ILE A 174 18.79 -13.92 -0.96
N GLY A 175 17.79 -13.03 -1.00
CA GLY A 175 17.99 -11.60 -0.82
C GLY A 175 18.28 -11.23 0.63
N LYS A 176 18.54 -9.95 0.87
CA LYS A 176 18.57 -9.43 2.25
C LYS A 176 17.20 -9.66 2.89
N LYS A 177 17.22 -10.05 4.18
CA LYS A 177 15.98 -10.13 4.95
C LYS A 177 15.31 -8.75 4.93
N TRP A 178 14.05 -8.71 4.53
CA TRP A 178 13.30 -7.48 4.57
C TRP A 178 13.16 -7.00 6.02
N ASP A 179 13.51 -5.74 6.25
CA ASP A 179 13.34 -5.10 7.54
C ASP A 179 12.22 -4.05 7.42
N PRO A 180 11.10 -4.22 8.11
CA PRO A 180 10.00 -3.25 8.07
C PRO A 180 10.33 -1.91 8.75
N GLN A 181 11.52 -1.78 9.33
CA GLN A 181 11.98 -0.55 9.99
C GLN A 181 13.02 0.23 9.20
N SER A 182 13.52 -0.35 8.08
CA SER A 182 14.51 0.27 7.20
C SER A 182 13.87 1.11 6.09
#